data_a5cb0640d80427ac67430999b70069e9
#
_entry.id   a5cb0640d80427ac67430999b70069e9
#
_cell.length_a   1.000
_cell.length_b   1.000
_cell.length_c   1.000
_cell.angle_alpha   90.00
_cell.angle_beta   90.00
_cell.angle_gamma   90.00
#
_symmetry.space_group_name_H-M   'P 1'
#
loop_
_entity.id
_entity.type
_entity.pdbx_description
1 polymer ?
#
loop_
_entity_poly.entity_id
_entity_poly.type
_entity_poly.pdbx_seq_one_letter_code
_entity_poly.pdbx_strand_id
1 'polypeptide(L)'
;CQRYDDGHYAAWRHLADEAPDLVVFLRDYSYESAPRKDRVRTHSGTGAAKTLDDYRARYAQYKSDADLQRIHASAPWILTWDDHEVKNDYAGDRGQDLAPDFLARRTAAYRAWWEHMPMPPSTRPVGPDLRVHDRYDWGTLARFHVLDDRQHRDAHACPPAGRGGSTTVNVADCPDLLRADRTILGSAQERWLEEGLAQRDVRWNLIAQQTLMAPFTWTKEGRYWTDGWAGYPAARDRLFDAIVARKVANPVVLSGDVHCNYVCDIKRR
;
A
#
# COMPACT_ATOMS: atom_id res chain seq x y z
N CYS A 1 6.62 3.97 4.86
CA CYS A 1 7.37 3.81 6.10
C CYS A 1 8.76 4.42 6.12
N GLN A 2 9.26 4.91 5.00
CA GLN A 2 10.52 5.63 4.99
C GLN A 2 10.31 7.14 5.24
N ARG A 3 9.80 7.48 6.41
CA ARG A 3 9.47 8.86 6.72
C ARG A 3 10.73 9.74 6.81
N TYR A 4 10.84 10.73 5.92
CA TYR A 4 12.04 11.57 5.76
C TYR A 4 12.41 12.33 7.02
N ASP A 5 11.45 12.86 7.74
CA ASP A 5 11.68 13.72 8.91
C ASP A 5 11.99 12.94 10.20
N ASP A 6 11.81 11.62 10.23
CA ASP A 6 12.08 10.79 11.43
C ASP A 6 13.53 10.23 11.49
N GLY A 7 14.30 10.30 10.41
CA GLY A 7 15.68 9.77 10.42
C GLY A 7 16.41 9.91 9.12
N HIS A 8 17.61 9.33 9.05
CA HIS A 8 18.40 9.16 7.84
C HIS A 8 18.19 7.77 7.24
N TYR A 9 18.42 7.63 5.94
CA TYR A 9 18.12 6.41 5.19
C TYR A 9 19.26 5.37 5.21
N ALA A 10 19.91 5.20 6.37
CA ALA A 10 21.03 4.27 6.53
C ALA A 10 20.71 2.82 6.10
N ALA A 11 19.46 2.39 6.25
CA ALA A 11 19.01 1.06 5.79
C ALA A 11 19.24 0.86 4.27
N TRP A 12 19.01 1.91 3.46
CA TRP A 12 19.23 1.84 2.02
C TRP A 12 20.71 1.70 1.65
N ARG A 13 21.61 2.36 2.39
CA ARG A 13 23.05 2.17 2.22
C ARG A 13 23.45 0.72 2.44
N HIS A 14 23.03 0.13 3.55
CA HIS A 14 23.32 -1.27 3.86
C HIS A 14 22.71 -2.22 2.83
N LEU A 15 21.48 -1.97 2.41
CA LEU A 15 20.84 -2.79 1.37
C LEU A 15 21.61 -2.68 0.03
N ALA A 16 22.11 -1.50 -0.32
CA ALA A 16 22.93 -1.35 -1.53
C ALA A 16 24.27 -2.10 -1.43
N ASP A 17 24.86 -2.20 -0.21
CA ASP A 17 26.08 -2.99 0.03
C ASP A 17 25.84 -4.49 -0.13
N GLU A 18 24.61 -4.99 0.13
CA GLU A 18 24.19 -6.38 -0.11
C GLU A 18 24.00 -6.71 -1.60
N ALA A 19 24.01 -5.70 -2.49
CA ALA A 19 23.83 -5.84 -3.94
C ALA A 19 22.62 -6.70 -4.34
N PRO A 20 21.39 -6.32 -3.96
CA PRO A 20 20.21 -7.12 -4.25
C PRO A 20 19.92 -7.17 -5.75
N ASP A 21 19.40 -8.31 -6.22
CA ASP A 21 18.93 -8.47 -7.61
C ASP A 21 17.62 -7.71 -7.88
N LEU A 22 16.82 -7.47 -6.83
CA LEU A 22 15.52 -6.81 -6.91
C LEU A 22 15.15 -6.16 -5.58
N VAL A 23 14.59 -4.96 -5.64
CA VAL A 23 13.93 -4.32 -4.50
C VAL A 23 12.42 -4.39 -4.68
N VAL A 24 11.70 -4.90 -3.69
CA VAL A 24 10.23 -4.89 -3.65
C VAL A 24 9.80 -3.87 -2.60
N PHE A 25 9.27 -2.73 -3.04
CA PHE A 25 8.89 -1.62 -2.19
C PHE A 25 7.38 -1.44 -2.18
N LEU A 26 6.74 -1.64 -1.03
CA LEU A 26 5.30 -1.88 -0.97
C LEU A 26 4.48 -0.73 -0.44
N ARG A 27 5.11 0.39 0.04
CA ARG A 27 4.37 1.46 0.68
C ARG A 27 5.20 2.69 1.05
N ASP A 28 4.52 3.73 1.50
CA ASP A 28 4.98 5.01 2.04
C ASP A 28 6.39 5.41 1.59
N TYR A 29 6.54 5.63 0.30
CA TYR A 29 7.78 6.17 -0.23
C TYR A 29 7.95 7.63 0.19
N SER A 30 6.84 8.36 0.26
CA SER A 30 6.83 9.75 0.71
C SER A 30 5.63 10.02 1.63
N TYR A 31 5.76 11.01 2.49
CA TYR A 31 4.70 11.44 3.40
C TYR A 31 4.23 12.85 3.04
N GLU A 32 2.92 13.02 2.89
CA GLU A 32 2.27 14.27 2.51
C GLU A 32 2.20 15.29 3.65
N SER A 33 2.45 14.87 4.88
CA SER A 33 2.22 15.66 6.08
C SER A 33 3.03 16.96 6.11
N ALA A 34 2.50 17.97 6.82
CA ALA A 34 3.19 19.24 7.06
C ALA A 34 4.55 19.03 7.77
N PRO A 35 5.48 19.98 7.62
CA PRO A 35 6.72 19.98 8.38
C PRO A 35 6.45 19.88 9.88
N ARG A 36 7.21 19.04 10.58
CA ARG A 36 7.14 18.89 12.04
C ARG A 36 8.37 19.52 12.68
N LYS A 37 8.17 20.17 13.83
CA LYS A 37 9.29 20.70 14.63
C LYS A 37 10.00 19.55 15.37
N ASP A 38 11.24 19.80 15.74
CA ASP A 38 12.04 18.90 16.58
C ASP A 38 12.22 17.48 15.99
N ARG A 39 12.45 17.42 14.67
CA ARG A 39 12.74 16.20 13.94
C ARG A 39 14.18 16.19 13.41
N VAL A 40 14.67 14.99 13.07
CA VAL A 40 16.05 14.80 12.53
C VAL A 40 16.23 15.57 11.24
N ARG A 41 15.22 15.55 10.36
CA ARG A 41 15.14 16.34 9.13
C ARG A 41 13.77 16.99 9.06
N THR A 42 13.60 18.01 8.22
CA THR A 42 12.33 18.72 8.09
C THR A 42 11.82 18.65 6.65
N HIS A 43 10.54 18.33 6.48
CA HIS A 43 9.90 18.47 5.18
C HIS A 43 9.96 19.91 4.69
N SER A 44 10.21 20.10 3.39
CA SER A 44 10.13 21.41 2.74
C SER A 44 8.70 21.92 2.64
N GLY A 45 8.55 23.23 2.48
CA GLY A 45 7.24 23.87 2.38
C GLY A 45 6.66 24.27 3.75
N THR A 46 5.44 24.78 3.75
CA THR A 46 4.78 25.33 4.95
C THR A 46 3.57 24.50 5.41
N GLY A 47 3.13 23.55 4.61
CA GLY A 47 1.94 22.74 4.87
C GLY A 47 2.04 21.31 4.37
N ALA A 48 0.95 20.59 4.48
CA ALA A 48 0.81 19.28 3.87
C ALA A 48 0.73 19.41 2.33
N ALA A 49 1.30 18.43 1.61
CA ALA A 49 1.20 18.38 0.15
C ALA A 49 -0.26 18.22 -0.28
N LYS A 50 -0.71 19.04 -1.23
CA LYS A 50 -2.07 19.02 -1.78
C LYS A 50 -2.10 19.20 -3.31
N THR A 51 -1.21 20.02 -3.84
CA THR A 51 -1.09 20.31 -5.27
C THR A 51 -0.05 19.39 -5.92
N LEU A 52 -0.07 19.35 -7.25
CA LEU A 52 0.93 18.61 -8.02
C LEU A 52 2.37 19.08 -7.70
N ASP A 53 2.57 20.38 -7.58
CA ASP A 53 3.89 20.94 -7.29
C ASP A 53 4.34 20.63 -5.85
N ASP A 54 3.42 20.58 -4.88
CA ASP A 54 3.73 20.14 -3.52
C ASP A 54 4.24 18.69 -3.51
N TYR A 55 3.52 17.78 -4.20
CA TYR A 55 3.94 16.38 -4.29
C TYR A 55 5.25 16.21 -5.04
N ARG A 56 5.47 16.91 -6.15
CA ARG A 56 6.75 16.91 -6.88
C ARG A 56 7.89 17.39 -5.99
N ALA A 57 7.70 18.48 -5.27
CA ALA A 57 8.69 18.99 -4.33
C ALA A 57 8.99 17.96 -3.22
N ARG A 58 7.98 17.24 -2.73
CA ARG A 58 8.15 16.17 -1.76
C ARG A 58 9.00 15.03 -2.33
N TYR A 59 8.70 14.52 -3.52
CA TYR A 59 9.52 13.49 -4.16
C TYR A 59 10.93 13.95 -4.44
N ALA A 60 11.12 15.18 -4.92
CA ALA A 60 12.44 15.75 -5.14
C ALA A 60 13.27 15.80 -3.85
N GLN A 61 12.63 16.17 -2.73
CA GLN A 61 13.29 16.18 -1.42
C GLN A 61 13.69 14.77 -0.97
N TYR A 62 12.80 13.78 -1.04
CA TYR A 62 13.12 12.39 -0.66
C TYR A 62 14.24 11.84 -1.53
N LYS A 63 14.17 12.05 -2.85
CA LYS A 63 15.15 11.57 -3.82
C LYS A 63 16.47 12.35 -3.83
N SER A 64 16.60 13.42 -3.04
CA SER A 64 17.89 14.09 -2.82
C SER A 64 18.78 13.34 -1.82
N ASP A 65 18.26 12.35 -1.10
CA ASP A 65 19.02 11.52 -0.18
C ASP A 65 19.98 10.60 -0.94
N ALA A 66 21.28 10.67 -0.63
CA ALA A 66 22.32 9.96 -1.37
C ALA A 66 22.23 8.42 -1.22
N ASP A 67 21.84 7.92 -0.04
CA ASP A 67 21.68 6.49 0.19
C ASP A 67 20.49 5.94 -0.60
N LEU A 68 19.39 6.70 -0.69
CA LEU A 68 18.23 6.34 -1.51
C LEU A 68 18.56 6.39 -3.01
N GLN A 69 19.33 7.37 -3.47
CA GLN A 69 19.79 7.41 -4.88
C GLN A 69 20.66 6.20 -5.21
N ARG A 70 21.56 5.82 -4.31
CA ARG A 70 22.46 4.69 -4.50
C ARG A 70 21.70 3.38 -4.70
N ILE A 71 20.71 3.07 -3.85
CA ILE A 71 19.94 1.83 -3.99
C ILE A 71 19.05 1.85 -5.25
N HIS A 72 18.49 3.01 -5.63
CA HIS A 72 17.77 3.13 -6.90
C HIS A 72 18.66 2.88 -8.12
N ALA A 73 19.93 3.21 -8.04
CA ALA A 73 20.90 2.97 -9.13
C ALA A 73 21.45 1.55 -9.16
N SER A 74 21.32 0.77 -8.07
CA SER A 74 21.98 -0.53 -7.93
C SER A 74 21.09 -1.73 -8.27
N ALA A 75 19.75 -1.58 -8.26
CA ALA A 75 18.83 -2.68 -8.50
C ALA A 75 17.54 -2.22 -9.20
N PRO A 76 16.85 -3.11 -9.94
CA PRO A 76 15.48 -2.87 -10.40
C PRO A 76 14.51 -2.84 -9.22
N TRP A 77 13.37 -2.13 -9.39
CA TRP A 77 12.36 -1.99 -8.36
C TRP A 77 10.98 -2.45 -8.84
N ILE A 78 10.30 -3.24 -8.01
CA ILE A 78 8.85 -3.44 -8.05
C ILE A 78 8.26 -2.57 -6.95
N LEU A 79 7.29 -1.73 -7.30
CA LEU A 79 6.72 -0.77 -6.36
C LEU A 79 5.19 -0.79 -6.39
N THR A 80 4.63 -0.41 -5.24
CA THR A 80 3.26 0.08 -5.14
C THR A 80 3.25 1.26 -4.16
N TRP A 81 2.19 2.06 -4.18
CA TRP A 81 1.96 3.11 -3.19
C TRP A 81 1.22 2.58 -1.98
N ASP A 82 1.12 3.41 -0.92
CA ASP A 82 0.15 3.23 0.13
C ASP A 82 -0.67 4.55 0.30
N ASP A 83 -1.10 4.88 1.49
CA ASP A 83 -1.94 6.05 1.71
C ASP A 83 -1.16 7.37 1.72
N HIS A 84 0.02 7.41 2.32
CA HIS A 84 0.79 8.63 2.48
C HIS A 84 1.37 9.21 1.18
N GLU A 85 1.41 8.45 0.10
CA GLU A 85 1.67 9.00 -1.23
C GLU A 85 0.58 9.97 -1.68
N VAL A 86 -0.62 9.86 -1.09
CA VAL A 86 -1.78 10.72 -1.35
C VAL A 86 -2.22 11.44 -0.10
N LYS A 87 -2.77 10.68 0.85
CA LYS A 87 -3.26 11.17 2.14
C LYS A 87 -3.54 10.01 3.10
N ASN A 88 -3.09 10.17 4.34
CA ASN A 88 -3.33 9.19 5.41
C ASN A 88 -4.75 8.63 5.40
N ASP A 89 -4.86 7.31 5.51
CA ASP A 89 -6.12 6.54 5.60
C ASP A 89 -7.13 6.83 4.49
N TYR A 90 -6.73 7.18 3.27
CA TYR A 90 -7.71 7.33 2.21
C TYR A 90 -8.25 5.97 1.73
N ALA A 91 -9.50 5.95 1.32
CA ALA A 91 -10.17 4.78 0.78
C ALA A 91 -10.94 5.15 -0.48
N GLY A 92 -10.53 4.59 -1.62
CA GLY A 92 -11.17 4.85 -2.90
C GLY A 92 -11.17 6.34 -3.25
N ASP A 93 -12.35 6.91 -3.32
CA ASP A 93 -12.61 8.31 -3.68
C ASP A 93 -12.68 9.28 -2.49
N ARG A 94 -12.34 8.81 -1.27
CA ARG A 94 -12.53 9.56 -0.02
C ARG A 94 -11.25 9.69 0.77
N GLY A 95 -10.90 10.91 1.13
CA GLY A 95 -9.87 11.18 2.12
C GLY A 95 -10.38 10.99 3.55
N GLN A 96 -9.49 10.83 4.51
CA GLN A 96 -9.80 10.69 5.92
C GLN A 96 -10.65 11.85 6.49
N ASP A 97 -10.50 13.06 5.97
CA ASP A 97 -11.21 14.27 6.38
C ASP A 97 -12.48 14.57 5.57
N LEU A 98 -12.84 13.68 4.64
CA LEU A 98 -13.99 13.84 3.73
C LEU A 98 -13.97 15.15 2.92
N ALA A 99 -12.76 15.67 2.64
CA ALA A 99 -12.60 16.89 1.86
C ALA A 99 -13.20 16.74 0.45
N PRO A 100 -14.02 17.69 -0.02
CA PRO A 100 -14.72 17.57 -1.30
C PRO A 100 -13.78 17.60 -2.52
N ASP A 101 -12.59 18.13 -2.36
CA ASP A 101 -11.53 18.22 -3.37
C ASP A 101 -10.58 17.02 -3.39
N PHE A 102 -10.89 15.94 -2.65
CA PHE A 102 -9.99 14.79 -2.50
C PHE A 102 -9.59 14.17 -3.83
N LEU A 103 -10.50 14.02 -4.81
CA LEU A 103 -10.16 13.45 -6.11
C LEU A 103 -9.18 14.31 -6.90
N ALA A 104 -9.27 15.63 -6.80
CA ALA A 104 -8.27 16.53 -7.40
C ALA A 104 -6.89 16.33 -6.74
N ARG A 105 -6.87 16.19 -5.43
CA ARG A 105 -5.65 15.87 -4.68
C ARG A 105 -5.07 14.52 -5.09
N ARG A 106 -5.90 13.46 -5.20
CA ARG A 106 -5.47 12.12 -5.65
C ARG A 106 -4.88 12.17 -7.07
N THR A 107 -5.51 12.92 -7.98
CA THR A 107 -4.98 13.15 -9.33
C THR A 107 -3.58 13.75 -9.31
N ALA A 108 -3.36 14.79 -8.50
CA ALA A 108 -2.06 15.43 -8.35
C ALA A 108 -1.01 14.47 -7.77
N ALA A 109 -1.37 13.73 -6.73
CA ALA A 109 -0.50 12.78 -6.06
C ALA A 109 -0.09 11.63 -6.98
N TYR A 110 -1.03 10.99 -7.68
CA TYR A 110 -0.76 9.90 -8.62
C TYR A 110 0.11 10.36 -9.78
N ARG A 111 -0.13 11.57 -10.28
CA ARG A 111 0.70 12.14 -11.33
C ARG A 111 2.15 12.33 -10.86
N ALA A 112 2.36 12.92 -9.68
CA ALA A 112 3.68 13.11 -9.11
C ALA A 112 4.37 11.78 -8.82
N TRP A 113 3.65 10.79 -8.27
CA TRP A 113 4.19 9.47 -8.03
C TRP A 113 4.68 8.82 -9.32
N TRP A 114 3.86 8.79 -10.37
CA TRP A 114 4.23 8.21 -11.66
C TRP A 114 5.44 8.92 -12.30
N GLU A 115 5.55 10.24 -12.18
CA GLU A 115 6.67 11.01 -12.71
C GLU A 115 8.00 10.70 -12.02
N HIS A 116 7.95 10.23 -10.78
CA HIS A 116 9.14 10.01 -9.96
C HIS A 116 9.49 8.52 -9.74
N MET A 117 8.59 7.61 -10.09
CA MET A 117 8.82 6.18 -9.94
C MET A 117 9.20 5.52 -11.26
N PRO A 118 9.96 4.40 -11.24
CA PRO A 118 10.35 3.67 -12.46
C PRO A 118 9.16 2.88 -13.04
N MET A 119 8.12 3.61 -13.43
CA MET A 119 6.89 3.04 -13.99
C MET A 119 6.89 3.08 -15.53
N PRO A 120 6.31 2.08 -16.21
CA PRO A 120 6.18 2.10 -17.65
C PRO A 120 5.38 3.32 -18.13
N PRO A 121 5.73 3.93 -19.28
CA PRO A 121 4.95 5.03 -19.86
C PRO A 121 3.48 4.69 -20.12
N SER A 122 3.18 3.40 -20.39
CA SER A 122 1.82 2.90 -20.62
C SER A 122 0.91 2.99 -19.37
N THR A 123 1.49 3.13 -18.17
CA THR A 123 0.75 3.28 -16.91
C THR A 123 0.50 4.73 -16.52
N ARG A 124 0.70 5.69 -17.44
CA ARG A 124 0.47 7.12 -17.17
C ARG A 124 -0.94 7.34 -16.62
N PRO A 125 -1.08 8.12 -15.53
CA PRO A 125 -2.39 8.39 -14.93
C PRO A 125 -3.36 9.07 -15.88
N VAL A 126 -4.63 8.71 -15.79
CA VAL A 126 -5.73 9.35 -16.50
C VAL A 126 -6.70 9.94 -15.48
N GLY A 127 -6.66 11.26 -15.29
CA GLY A 127 -7.41 11.91 -14.21
C GLY A 127 -7.03 11.35 -12.83
N PRO A 128 -8.02 10.98 -12.01
CA PRO A 128 -7.76 10.46 -10.66
C PRO A 128 -7.31 8.98 -10.64
N ASP A 129 -7.20 8.33 -11.79
CA ASP A 129 -6.96 6.89 -11.86
C ASP A 129 -5.56 6.56 -12.41
N LEU A 130 -4.92 5.58 -11.79
CA LEU A 130 -3.64 5.02 -12.21
C LEU A 130 -3.66 3.51 -11.96
N ARG A 131 -3.41 2.71 -12.98
CA ARG A 131 -3.23 1.28 -12.79
C ARG A 131 -1.83 0.98 -12.27
N VAL A 132 -1.71 0.65 -10.97
CA VAL A 132 -0.46 0.23 -10.35
C VAL A 132 -0.38 -1.28 -10.18
N HIS A 133 -1.53 -1.96 -9.98
CA HIS A 133 -1.53 -3.41 -9.86
C HIS A 133 -1.08 -4.08 -11.17
N ASP A 134 -0.12 -5.00 -11.05
CA ASP A 134 0.44 -5.72 -12.21
C ASP A 134 1.12 -7.02 -11.78
N ARG A 135 1.54 -7.84 -12.75
CA ARG A 135 2.28 -9.09 -12.53
C ARG A 135 3.67 -8.97 -13.10
N TYR A 136 4.64 -9.45 -12.33
CA TYR A 136 6.04 -9.51 -12.77
C TYR A 136 6.57 -10.90 -12.52
N ASP A 137 7.12 -11.53 -13.57
CA ASP A 137 7.71 -12.86 -13.49
C ASP A 137 9.23 -12.77 -13.29
N TRP A 138 9.71 -13.48 -12.30
CA TRP A 138 11.14 -13.70 -12.10
C TRP A 138 11.50 -15.10 -12.66
N GLY A 139 11.56 -15.20 -13.97
CA GLY A 139 11.67 -16.48 -14.67
C GLY A 139 10.55 -17.44 -14.28
N THR A 140 10.89 -18.69 -14.04
CA THR A 140 9.96 -19.72 -13.51
C THR A 140 10.03 -19.84 -11.99
N LEU A 141 10.88 -19.03 -11.33
CA LEU A 141 11.06 -19.09 -9.89
C LEU A 141 9.90 -18.45 -9.15
N ALA A 142 9.50 -17.25 -9.54
CA ALA A 142 8.49 -16.49 -8.80
C ALA A 142 7.65 -15.61 -9.72
N ARG A 143 6.39 -15.40 -9.31
CA ARG A 143 5.50 -14.37 -9.85
C ARG A 143 5.08 -13.43 -8.73
N PHE A 144 5.30 -12.14 -8.95
CA PHE A 144 4.81 -11.09 -8.09
C PHE A 144 3.45 -10.63 -8.58
N HIS A 145 2.44 -10.75 -7.74
CA HIS A 145 1.12 -10.13 -7.91
C HIS A 145 1.14 -8.86 -7.08
N VAL A 146 1.43 -7.73 -7.71
CA VAL A 146 1.45 -6.42 -7.05
C VAL A 146 0.02 -5.90 -6.99
N LEU A 147 -0.43 -5.52 -5.80
CA LEU A 147 -1.81 -5.09 -5.57
C LEU A 147 -1.89 -3.57 -5.32
N ASP A 148 -3.11 -3.08 -5.40
CA ASP A 148 -3.53 -1.75 -4.99
C ASP A 148 -4.66 -1.87 -3.98
N ASP A 149 -4.31 -1.76 -2.71
CA ASP A 149 -5.26 -1.86 -1.60
C ASP A 149 -6.00 -0.53 -1.34
N ARG A 150 -5.69 0.55 -2.06
CA ARG A 150 -6.17 1.89 -1.74
C ARG A 150 -7.21 2.43 -2.70
N GLN A 151 -6.93 2.37 -3.99
CA GLN A 151 -7.73 3.08 -5.01
C GLN A 151 -9.13 2.50 -5.19
N HIS A 152 -9.28 1.20 -5.00
CA HIS A 152 -10.51 0.47 -5.34
C HIS A 152 -11.25 -0.10 -4.13
N ARG A 153 -10.75 0.17 -2.92
CA ARG A 153 -11.38 -0.33 -1.69
C ARG A 153 -12.68 0.39 -1.38
N ASP A 154 -13.59 -0.32 -0.73
CA ASP A 154 -14.73 0.29 -0.06
C ASP A 154 -14.27 1.23 1.07
N ALA A 155 -15.11 2.18 1.42
CA ALA A 155 -14.89 3.03 2.58
C ALA A 155 -14.66 2.18 3.85
N HIS A 156 -13.87 2.70 4.78
CA HIS A 156 -13.63 2.02 6.05
C HIS A 156 -14.95 1.72 6.78
N ALA A 157 -15.00 0.58 7.45
CA ALA A 157 -16.18 0.22 8.25
C ALA A 157 -16.23 1.07 9.52
N CYS A 158 -17.43 1.56 9.86
CA CYS A 158 -17.72 2.28 11.09
C CYS A 158 -16.70 3.39 11.45
N PRO A 159 -16.37 4.31 10.53
CA PRO A 159 -15.45 5.39 10.86
C PRO A 159 -16.05 6.30 11.94
N PRO A 160 -15.21 7.05 12.67
CA PRO A 160 -15.70 8.06 13.60
C PRO A 160 -16.61 9.08 12.91
N ALA A 161 -17.59 9.62 13.62
CA ALA A 161 -18.51 10.61 13.09
C ALA A 161 -17.78 11.79 12.44
N GLY A 162 -18.19 12.15 11.21
CA GLY A 162 -17.57 13.23 10.42
C GLY A 162 -16.19 12.91 9.84
N ARG A 163 -15.76 11.66 9.85
CA ARG A 163 -14.48 11.21 9.28
C ARG A 163 -14.66 10.02 8.34
N GLY A 164 -13.71 9.85 7.41
CA GLY A 164 -13.69 8.73 6.46
C GLY A 164 -12.52 7.76 6.65
N GLY A 165 -11.65 8.02 7.63
CA GLY A 165 -10.45 7.21 7.88
C GLY A 165 -10.70 5.99 8.77
N SER A 166 -9.63 5.27 9.04
CA SER A 166 -9.65 4.06 9.85
C SER A 166 -9.95 4.30 11.33
N THR A 167 -10.35 3.24 12.00
CA THR A 167 -10.54 3.19 13.45
C THR A 167 -10.38 1.76 13.95
N THR A 168 -10.42 1.55 15.25
CA THR A 168 -10.50 0.22 15.85
C THR A 168 -11.92 -0.08 16.30
N VAL A 169 -12.45 -1.25 15.94
CA VAL A 169 -13.83 -1.65 16.21
C VAL A 169 -13.89 -3.04 16.84
N ASN A 170 -14.93 -3.28 17.66
CA ASN A 170 -15.40 -4.63 17.96
C ASN A 170 -16.35 -5.07 16.85
N VAL A 171 -16.31 -6.33 16.49
CA VAL A 171 -17.23 -6.90 15.49
C VAL A 171 -18.70 -6.71 15.89
N ALA A 172 -19.01 -6.88 17.17
CA ALA A 172 -20.39 -6.73 17.67
C ALA A 172 -20.93 -5.29 17.49
N ASP A 173 -20.07 -4.29 17.54
CA ASP A 173 -20.44 -2.86 17.43
C ASP A 173 -20.42 -2.36 15.98
N CYS A 174 -19.95 -3.16 15.04
CA CYS A 174 -19.77 -2.80 13.65
C CYS A 174 -20.24 -3.90 12.68
N PRO A 175 -21.55 -4.10 12.51
CA PRO A 175 -22.07 -5.11 11.59
C PRO A 175 -21.63 -4.91 10.14
N ASP A 176 -21.40 -3.67 9.72
CA ASP A 176 -20.90 -3.32 8.38
C ASP A 176 -19.55 -3.97 8.05
N LEU A 177 -18.73 -4.24 9.07
CA LEU A 177 -17.45 -4.93 8.92
C LEU A 177 -17.60 -6.32 8.26
N LEU A 178 -18.69 -7.02 8.56
CA LEU A 178 -18.93 -8.41 8.13
C LEU A 178 -19.73 -8.53 6.83
N ARG A 179 -20.10 -7.43 6.19
CA ARG A 179 -20.83 -7.49 4.91
C ARG A 179 -20.05 -8.30 3.87
N ALA A 180 -20.73 -9.24 3.22
CA ALA A 180 -20.13 -10.18 2.27
C ALA A 180 -19.62 -9.51 0.98
N ASP A 181 -20.21 -8.38 0.61
CA ASP A 181 -19.89 -7.61 -0.60
C ASP A 181 -18.70 -6.65 -0.44
N ARG A 182 -18.22 -6.43 0.80
CA ARG A 182 -17.10 -5.54 1.02
C ARG A 182 -15.82 -6.04 0.36
N THR A 183 -15.09 -5.10 -0.22
CA THR A 183 -13.84 -5.38 -0.92
C THR A 183 -12.74 -4.37 -0.56
N ILE A 184 -11.49 -4.85 -0.49
CA ILE A 184 -10.29 -4.02 -0.36
C ILE A 184 -9.61 -3.78 -1.73
N LEU A 185 -9.86 -4.65 -2.70
CA LEU A 185 -9.23 -4.60 -4.01
C LEU A 185 -10.16 -4.10 -5.12
N GLY A 186 -11.47 -4.06 -4.85
CA GLY A 186 -12.48 -3.93 -5.89
C GLY A 186 -12.66 -5.22 -6.70
N SER A 187 -13.87 -5.48 -7.18
CA SER A 187 -14.22 -6.74 -7.85
C SER A 187 -13.39 -7.02 -9.11
N ALA A 188 -12.95 -6.00 -9.82
CA ALA A 188 -12.14 -6.18 -11.02
C ALA A 188 -10.72 -6.70 -10.67
N GLN A 189 -10.09 -6.11 -9.66
CA GLN A 189 -8.76 -6.56 -9.23
C GLN A 189 -8.82 -7.91 -8.49
N GLU A 190 -9.88 -8.20 -7.73
CA GLU A 190 -10.07 -9.54 -7.15
C GLU A 190 -10.08 -10.61 -8.24
N ARG A 191 -10.88 -10.44 -9.31
CA ARG A 191 -10.91 -11.39 -10.45
C ARG A 191 -9.56 -11.50 -11.14
N TRP A 192 -8.90 -10.36 -11.41
CA TRP A 192 -7.58 -10.34 -12.02
C TRP A 192 -6.55 -11.10 -11.18
N LEU A 193 -6.58 -10.94 -9.85
CA LEU A 193 -5.69 -11.67 -8.95
C LEU A 193 -5.96 -13.17 -9.00
N GLU A 194 -7.22 -13.57 -8.91
CA GLU A 194 -7.61 -14.97 -8.99
C GLU A 194 -7.20 -15.65 -10.29
N GLU A 195 -7.33 -14.97 -11.42
CA GLU A 195 -6.88 -15.46 -12.74
C GLU A 195 -5.36 -15.70 -12.76
N GLY A 196 -4.58 -14.79 -12.16
CA GLY A 196 -3.15 -14.94 -12.07
C GLY A 196 -2.72 -16.08 -11.15
N LEU A 197 -3.37 -16.22 -10.00
CA LEU A 197 -3.13 -17.29 -9.05
C LEU A 197 -3.52 -18.68 -9.58
N ALA A 198 -4.36 -18.74 -10.61
CA ALA A 198 -4.71 -20.02 -11.27
C ALA A 198 -3.59 -20.56 -12.18
N GLN A 199 -2.62 -19.75 -12.57
CA GLN A 199 -1.50 -20.15 -13.42
C GLN A 199 -0.48 -20.97 -12.60
N ARG A 200 0.06 -22.05 -13.19
CA ARG A 200 0.91 -23.02 -12.48
C ARG A 200 2.31 -23.13 -13.04
N ASP A 201 2.79 -22.07 -13.66
CA ASP A 201 4.04 -22.00 -14.39
C ASP A 201 5.22 -21.45 -13.58
N VAL A 202 4.98 -21.08 -12.33
CA VAL A 202 5.99 -20.59 -11.41
C VAL A 202 6.03 -21.39 -10.11
N ARG A 203 7.19 -21.39 -9.44
CA ARG A 203 7.37 -22.08 -8.17
C ARG A 203 6.75 -21.34 -6.99
N TRP A 204 6.85 -20.00 -6.94
CA TRP A 204 6.37 -19.16 -5.86
C TRP A 204 5.39 -18.11 -6.38
N ASN A 205 4.29 -17.91 -5.67
CA ASN A 205 3.36 -16.82 -5.89
C ASN A 205 3.50 -15.79 -4.76
N LEU A 206 4.06 -14.61 -5.07
CA LEU A 206 4.30 -13.55 -4.12
C LEU A 206 3.21 -12.49 -4.26
N ILE A 207 2.34 -12.38 -3.26
CA ILE A 207 1.28 -11.36 -3.21
C ILE A 207 1.89 -10.14 -2.53
N ALA A 208 2.29 -9.15 -3.32
CA ALA A 208 2.98 -7.94 -2.90
C ALA A 208 1.95 -6.80 -2.75
N GLN A 209 1.65 -6.40 -1.52
CA GLN A 209 0.56 -5.48 -1.21
C GLN A 209 0.88 -4.58 -0.01
N GLN A 210 0.05 -3.60 0.26
CA GLN A 210 0.35 -2.51 1.18
C GLN A 210 0.13 -2.90 2.65
N THR A 211 -1.07 -3.35 2.98
CA THR A 211 -1.56 -3.41 4.36
C THR A 211 -1.41 -4.79 5.00
N LEU A 212 -1.51 -4.86 6.32
CA LEU A 212 -1.40 -6.13 7.03
C LEU A 212 -2.56 -7.08 6.70
N MET A 213 -2.23 -8.28 6.17
CA MET A 213 -3.23 -9.29 5.84
C MET A 213 -3.60 -10.18 7.05
N ALA A 214 -2.69 -10.43 7.95
CA ALA A 214 -2.97 -11.20 9.15
C ALA A 214 -4.03 -10.49 10.02
N PRO A 215 -4.99 -11.22 10.60
CA PRO A 215 -5.94 -10.62 11.54
C PRO A 215 -5.17 -10.21 12.80
N PHE A 216 -5.10 -8.93 13.03
CA PHE A 216 -4.41 -8.35 14.16
C PHE A 216 -5.41 -7.60 15.06
N THR A 217 -5.41 -7.95 16.34
CA THR A 217 -6.20 -7.26 17.35
C THR A 217 -5.30 -6.30 18.13
N TRP A 218 -5.62 -5.00 18.09
CA TRP A 218 -4.84 -3.96 18.75
C TRP A 218 -5.03 -3.91 20.27
N THR A 219 -6.07 -4.53 20.76
CA THR A 219 -6.39 -4.52 22.18
C THR A 219 -6.67 -5.91 22.70
N LYS A 220 -6.54 -6.11 24.02
CA LYS A 220 -6.89 -7.37 24.68
C LYS A 220 -8.38 -7.75 24.51
N GLU A 221 -9.23 -6.74 24.25
CA GLU A 221 -10.66 -6.92 24.00
C GLU A 221 -10.97 -7.39 22.57
N GLY A 222 -9.96 -7.65 21.75
CA GLY A 222 -10.16 -8.18 20.40
C GLY A 222 -10.70 -7.15 19.38
N ARG A 223 -10.33 -5.88 19.54
CA ARG A 223 -10.70 -4.85 18.56
C ARG A 223 -9.82 -4.92 17.32
N TYR A 224 -10.43 -4.85 16.14
CA TYR A 224 -9.76 -4.87 14.85
C TYR A 224 -9.54 -3.46 14.30
N TRP A 225 -8.37 -3.24 13.71
CA TRP A 225 -8.09 -2.02 12.98
C TRP A 225 -8.63 -2.12 11.56
N THR A 226 -9.40 -1.11 11.12
CA THR A 226 -10.19 -1.17 9.90
C THR A 226 -9.44 -0.78 8.63
N ASP A 227 -8.18 -0.35 8.72
CA ASP A 227 -7.40 0.04 7.54
C ASP A 227 -6.86 -1.15 6.75
N GLY A 228 -6.34 -2.17 7.44
CA GLY A 228 -5.85 -3.39 6.80
C GLY A 228 -6.96 -4.40 6.48
N TRP A 229 -6.55 -5.61 6.08
CA TRP A 229 -7.46 -6.70 5.73
C TRP A 229 -8.41 -7.14 6.86
N ALA A 230 -8.08 -6.83 8.11
CA ALA A 230 -9.00 -7.03 9.21
C ALA A 230 -10.28 -6.17 9.10
N GLY A 231 -10.22 -5.06 8.37
CA GLY A 231 -11.38 -4.23 8.01
C GLY A 231 -12.24 -4.78 6.85
N TYR A 232 -11.77 -5.85 6.19
CA TYR A 232 -12.40 -6.46 5.02
C TYR A 232 -12.36 -7.99 5.10
N PRO A 233 -12.87 -8.59 6.18
CA PRO A 233 -12.72 -10.03 6.44
C PRO A 233 -13.33 -10.89 5.34
N ALA A 234 -14.46 -10.48 4.73
CA ALA A 234 -15.09 -11.22 3.64
C ALA A 234 -14.20 -11.25 2.38
N ALA A 235 -13.51 -10.15 2.04
CA ALA A 235 -12.58 -10.11 0.91
C ALA A 235 -11.36 -11.01 1.18
N ARG A 236 -10.83 -11.00 2.40
CA ARG A 236 -9.75 -11.88 2.80
C ARG A 236 -10.13 -13.36 2.70
N ASP A 237 -11.32 -13.71 3.18
CA ASP A 237 -11.81 -15.08 3.14
C ASP A 237 -12.00 -15.54 1.69
N ARG A 238 -12.54 -14.70 0.78
CA ARG A 238 -12.61 -15.00 -0.67
C ARG A 238 -11.24 -15.28 -1.28
N LEU A 239 -10.23 -14.46 -0.96
CA LEU A 239 -8.86 -14.66 -1.45
C LEU A 239 -8.30 -16.01 -0.97
N PHE A 240 -8.48 -16.35 0.31
CA PHE A 240 -8.00 -17.62 0.84
C PHE A 240 -8.75 -18.82 0.25
N ASP A 241 -10.05 -18.70 0.02
CA ASP A 241 -10.84 -19.71 -0.67
C ASP A 241 -10.32 -19.95 -2.09
N ALA A 242 -9.99 -18.87 -2.82
CA ALA A 242 -9.40 -18.97 -4.15
C ALA A 242 -8.02 -19.64 -4.12
N ILE A 243 -7.14 -19.27 -3.17
CA ILE A 243 -5.82 -19.89 -3.00
C ILE A 243 -5.94 -21.40 -2.76
N VAL A 244 -6.82 -21.80 -1.87
CA VAL A 244 -7.04 -23.24 -1.54
C VAL A 244 -7.68 -23.99 -2.71
N ALA A 245 -8.76 -23.46 -3.27
CA ALA A 245 -9.50 -24.11 -4.35
C ALA A 245 -8.64 -24.30 -5.61
N ARG A 246 -7.79 -23.31 -5.92
CA ARG A 246 -6.90 -23.34 -7.07
C ARG A 246 -5.58 -24.07 -6.80
N LYS A 247 -5.33 -24.50 -5.56
CA LYS A 247 -4.07 -25.16 -5.13
C LYS A 247 -2.86 -24.34 -5.54
N VAL A 248 -2.88 -23.05 -5.19
CA VAL A 248 -1.80 -22.10 -5.55
C VAL A 248 -0.48 -22.58 -4.97
N ALA A 249 0.57 -22.62 -5.80
CA ALA A 249 1.89 -23.09 -5.39
C ALA A 249 2.59 -22.03 -4.51
N ASN A 250 2.97 -22.44 -3.31
CA ASN A 250 3.80 -21.67 -2.38
C ASN A 250 3.40 -20.17 -2.29
N PRO A 251 2.17 -19.85 -1.89
CA PRO A 251 1.74 -18.46 -1.77
C PRO A 251 2.44 -17.79 -0.57
N VAL A 252 3.03 -16.63 -0.80
CA VAL A 252 3.64 -15.78 0.23
C VAL A 252 3.06 -14.39 0.10
N VAL A 253 2.62 -13.80 1.22
CA VAL A 253 2.15 -12.41 1.26
C VAL A 253 3.25 -11.52 1.82
N LEU A 254 3.60 -10.49 1.06
CA LEU A 254 4.48 -9.42 1.48
C LEU A 254 3.62 -8.20 1.79
N SER A 255 3.80 -7.63 2.97
CA SER A 255 2.97 -6.55 3.50
C SER A 255 3.80 -5.48 4.19
N GLY A 256 3.11 -4.40 4.54
CA GLY A 256 3.71 -3.31 5.27
C GLY A 256 2.73 -2.60 6.23
N ASP A 257 2.76 -1.26 6.31
CA ASP A 257 1.84 -0.33 6.98
C ASP A 257 1.92 -0.29 8.53
N VAL A 258 1.92 -1.40 9.20
CA VAL A 258 1.82 -1.47 10.67
C VAL A 258 3.08 -1.05 11.45
N HIS A 259 4.14 -0.62 10.76
CA HIS A 259 5.41 -0.15 11.36
C HIS A 259 6.08 -1.15 12.32
N CYS A 260 5.77 -2.44 12.15
CA CYS A 260 6.33 -3.55 12.90
C CYS A 260 6.61 -4.74 11.97
N ASN A 261 7.56 -5.57 12.33
CA ASN A 261 7.87 -6.79 11.59
C ASN A 261 7.06 -7.96 12.15
N TYR A 262 6.31 -8.64 11.28
CA TYR A 262 5.61 -9.88 11.58
C TYR A 262 6.01 -10.96 10.57
N VAL A 263 6.31 -12.14 11.04
CA VAL A 263 6.44 -13.37 10.25
C VAL A 263 5.50 -14.39 10.85
N CYS A 264 4.48 -14.78 10.11
CA CYS A 264 3.45 -15.68 10.62
C CYS A 264 2.82 -16.53 9.51
N ASP A 265 2.30 -17.66 9.89
CA ASP A 265 1.38 -18.43 9.07
C ASP A 265 -0.01 -17.82 9.15
N ILE A 266 -0.55 -17.39 8.01
CA ILE A 266 -1.91 -16.87 7.96
C ILE A 266 -2.86 -18.04 7.80
N LYS A 267 -3.67 -18.29 8.84
CA LYS A 267 -4.66 -19.36 8.82
C LYS A 267 -5.99 -18.84 8.31
N ARG A 268 -6.67 -19.65 7.50
CA ARG A 268 -8.12 -19.55 7.35
C ARG A 268 -8.72 -19.87 8.73
N ARG A 269 -9.81 -19.19 9.10
CA ARG A 269 -10.49 -19.41 10.39
C ARG A 269 -10.70 -20.88 10.69
#